data_e240a1e34362af29b2b53c99c24e4408
#
_entry.id   e240a1e34362af29b2b53c99c24e4408
#
_cell.length_a   1.000
_cell.length_b   1.000
_cell.length_c   1.000
_cell.angle_alpha   90.00
_cell.angle_beta   90.00
_cell.angle_gamma   90.00
#
_symmetry.space_group_name_H-M   'P 1'
#
loop_
_entity.id
_entity.type
_entity.pdbx_description
1 polymer ?
#
loop_
_entity_poly.entity_id
_entity_poly.type
_entity_poly.pdbx_seq_one_letter_code
_entity_poly.pdbx_strand_id
1 'polypeptide(L)'
;QGYSSAASDVYKRQDIMHPDGATGVLYKAGTQVAVMETDEEGKASVQGLYLGKYYIKEISPSEGYLLDETEYDLDMSFEGDLVKTVKKTATSKEQVIKQPFQVIKAANNGKTDADLLKGAGFTAYLESSLKVNADGSYDYASATPVALTVDGKTEMFTDAKGYACSIALPYGTYVVRETTTPHNYTPVDDFKVTISENHPNEPQIWRVLLDKEFEAKLKIIKADDETKQSVLLANTEFKIYDLDREKYVEQVTTYPVTKVHKSYFTDASGYLILPNNLKIGHYRIEEVTAPDGYTLNQNYVEIQVDSNTAYRTDSVSNDVIIEAVYENHPVKGELTIQKDGEVLKGFGEDFEYEKESLKGAQFNVCLLYTSPSPRDCS
;
A
#
# COMPACT_ATOMS: atom_id res chain seq x y z
N GLN A 1 10.35 -5.47 27.60
CA GLN A 1 9.44 -6.63 27.59
C GLN A 1 9.53 -7.24 28.98
N GLY A 2 8.46 -7.02 29.79
CA GLY A 2 8.36 -7.69 31.08
C GLY A 2 7.94 -9.13 30.82
N TYR A 3 8.77 -10.07 31.18
CA TYR A 3 8.36 -11.48 31.27
C TYR A 3 7.41 -11.58 32.44
N SER A 4 6.16 -11.95 32.21
CA SER A 4 5.27 -12.39 33.27
C SER A 4 5.76 -13.75 33.73
N SER A 5 6.07 -13.87 35.01
CA SER A 5 6.54 -15.11 35.61
C SER A 5 5.33 -15.96 36.04
N ALA A 6 5.38 -17.25 35.75
CA ALA A 6 4.39 -18.19 36.25
C ALA A 6 4.56 -18.37 37.76
N ALA A 7 3.49 -18.33 38.54
CA ALA A 7 3.50 -18.59 39.97
C ALA A 7 2.91 -19.96 40.26
N SER A 8 3.62 -20.75 41.07
CA SER A 8 3.20 -22.09 41.49
C SER A 8 3.22 -22.21 43.00
N ASP A 9 2.22 -22.87 43.54
CA ASP A 9 2.10 -23.15 44.95
C ASP A 9 2.52 -24.58 45.30
N VAL A 10 3.16 -24.73 46.42
CA VAL A 10 3.51 -26.04 47.01
C VAL A 10 2.52 -26.40 48.11
N TYR A 11 1.82 -27.50 47.94
CA TYR A 11 0.83 -28.02 48.88
C TYR A 11 1.25 -29.38 49.41
N LYS A 12 0.63 -29.82 50.51
CA LYS A 12 0.88 -31.10 51.15
C LYS A 12 -0.20 -32.11 50.85
N ARG A 13 0.20 -33.34 50.54
CA ARG A 13 -0.74 -34.48 50.32
C ARG A 13 -1.13 -35.17 51.64
N GLN A 14 -0.34 -35.02 52.71
CA GLN A 14 -0.55 -35.63 53.99
C GLN A 14 -0.11 -34.67 55.11
N ASP A 15 -0.51 -34.98 56.39
CA ASP A 15 0.01 -34.28 57.53
C ASP A 15 1.52 -34.50 57.62
N ILE A 16 2.27 -33.44 57.87
CA ILE A 16 3.71 -33.48 58.07
C ILE A 16 4.00 -33.37 59.53
N MET A 17 4.65 -34.40 60.04
CA MET A 17 5.08 -34.49 61.42
C MET A 17 6.48 -33.92 61.56
N HIS A 18 6.75 -33.32 62.78
CA HIS A 18 8.11 -32.95 63.07
C HIS A 18 8.95 -34.23 63.41
N PRO A 19 10.20 -34.31 62.90
CA PRO A 19 11.05 -35.52 63.07
C PRO A 19 11.45 -35.83 64.50
N ASP A 20 11.26 -34.92 65.48
CA ASP A 20 11.56 -35.13 66.89
C ASP A 20 10.58 -36.09 67.57
N GLY A 21 9.47 -36.46 66.92
CA GLY A 21 8.44 -37.35 67.49
C GLY A 21 7.62 -36.76 68.64
N ALA A 22 7.92 -35.53 69.06
CA ALA A 22 7.27 -34.89 70.21
C ALA A 22 6.41 -33.70 69.84
N THR A 23 6.81 -32.91 68.86
CA THR A 23 6.14 -31.69 68.48
C THR A 23 4.78 -31.96 67.76
N GLY A 24 4.59 -33.13 67.14
CA GLY A 24 3.37 -33.51 66.50
C GLY A 24 3.26 -32.97 65.04
N VAL A 25 2.04 -32.65 64.63
CA VAL A 25 1.75 -32.17 63.23
C VAL A 25 2.25 -30.75 63.10
N LEU A 26 3.20 -30.56 62.19
CA LEU A 26 3.67 -29.23 61.77
C LEU A 26 2.71 -28.57 60.84
N TYR A 27 2.26 -29.35 59.85
CA TYR A 27 1.36 -28.84 58.80
C TYR A 27 0.35 -29.92 58.45
N LYS A 28 -0.91 -29.52 58.33
CA LYS A 28 -2.00 -30.39 57.92
C LYS A 28 -2.00 -30.60 56.40
N ALA A 29 -2.54 -31.72 55.93
CA ALA A 29 -2.81 -31.96 54.53
C ALA A 29 -3.61 -30.82 53.88
N GLY A 30 -3.31 -30.44 52.67
CA GLY A 30 -3.92 -29.32 51.96
C GLY A 30 -3.39 -27.93 52.35
N THR A 31 -2.44 -27.84 53.27
CA THR A 31 -1.82 -26.54 53.62
C THR A 31 -0.82 -26.11 52.55
N GLN A 32 -0.96 -24.91 52.06
CA GLN A 32 0.03 -24.23 51.20
C GLN A 32 1.27 -23.92 52.05
N VAL A 33 2.45 -24.31 51.58
CA VAL A 33 3.70 -24.13 52.34
C VAL A 33 4.67 -23.17 51.68
N ALA A 34 4.56 -22.96 50.40
CA ALA A 34 5.36 -21.99 49.66
C ALA A 34 4.65 -21.56 48.39
N VAL A 35 4.95 -20.35 47.96
CA VAL A 35 4.69 -19.84 46.61
C VAL A 35 6.04 -19.72 45.92
N MET A 36 6.12 -20.15 44.67
CA MET A 36 7.32 -20.07 43.86
C MET A 36 6.99 -19.34 42.58
N GLU A 37 7.89 -18.48 42.16
CA GLU A 37 7.82 -17.73 40.88
C GLU A 37 9.01 -18.13 40.02
N THR A 38 8.78 -18.43 38.75
CA THR A 38 9.83 -18.83 37.84
C THR A 38 10.67 -17.62 37.40
N ASP A 39 11.98 -17.83 37.30
CA ASP A 39 12.96 -16.86 36.80
C ASP A 39 12.98 -16.82 35.26
N GLU A 40 13.92 -16.07 34.69
CA GLU A 40 14.10 -15.90 33.24
C GLU A 40 14.45 -17.22 32.54
N GLU A 41 15.01 -18.21 33.24
CA GLU A 41 15.28 -19.55 32.74
C GLU A 41 14.11 -20.53 32.95
N GLY A 42 12.95 -20.04 33.42
CA GLY A 42 11.78 -20.87 33.73
C GLY A 42 11.94 -21.79 34.93
N LYS A 43 12.80 -21.45 35.90
CA LYS A 43 13.08 -22.24 37.06
C LYS A 43 12.56 -21.56 38.33
N ALA A 44 11.98 -22.37 39.20
CA ALA A 44 11.65 -21.96 40.57
C ALA A 44 12.12 -23.03 41.55
N SER A 45 12.50 -22.63 42.76
CA SER A 45 12.92 -23.57 43.79
C SER A 45 12.50 -23.13 45.18
N VAL A 46 12.18 -24.09 46.03
CA VAL A 46 11.95 -23.88 47.45
C VAL A 46 12.87 -24.81 48.26
N GLN A 47 13.39 -24.32 49.35
CA GLN A 47 14.29 -25.04 50.26
C GLN A 47 13.70 -25.12 51.66
N GLY A 48 14.25 -26.02 52.49
CA GLY A 48 13.82 -26.13 53.90
C GLY A 48 12.50 -26.85 54.12
N LEU A 49 12.02 -27.61 53.14
CA LEU A 49 10.83 -28.45 53.31
C LEU A 49 11.15 -29.66 54.17
N TYR A 50 10.28 -29.97 55.14
CA TYR A 50 10.34 -31.22 55.88
C TYR A 50 10.02 -32.43 55.00
N LEU A 51 10.53 -33.61 55.34
CA LEU A 51 10.22 -34.82 54.60
C LEU A 51 8.71 -35.11 54.61
N GLY A 52 8.20 -35.57 53.47
CA GLY A 52 6.80 -35.86 53.29
C GLY A 52 6.37 -35.82 51.83
N LYS A 53 5.07 -35.98 51.60
CA LYS A 53 4.48 -35.93 50.24
C LYS A 53 3.86 -34.57 49.96
N TYR A 54 4.29 -33.98 48.87
CA TYR A 54 3.85 -32.68 48.43
C TYR A 54 3.24 -32.78 47.04
N TYR A 55 2.56 -31.76 46.60
CA TYR A 55 2.27 -31.52 45.20
C TYR A 55 2.48 -30.04 44.85
N ILE A 56 2.88 -29.80 43.63
CA ILE A 56 3.00 -28.47 43.05
C ILE A 56 1.83 -28.29 42.13
N LYS A 57 1.20 -27.13 42.18
CA LYS A 57 0.13 -26.71 41.26
C LYS A 57 0.40 -25.29 40.79
N GLU A 58 0.23 -25.04 39.50
CA GLU A 58 0.29 -23.71 38.98
C GLU A 58 -0.92 -22.90 39.42
N ILE A 59 -0.73 -21.65 39.83
CA ILE A 59 -1.79 -20.71 40.23
C ILE A 59 -1.93 -19.52 39.27
N SER A 60 -0.89 -19.22 38.52
CA SER A 60 -0.90 -18.18 37.51
C SER A 60 0.06 -18.57 36.37
N PRO A 61 -0.41 -18.68 35.13
CA PRO A 61 0.44 -19.02 33.99
C PRO A 61 1.33 -17.84 33.60
N SER A 62 2.35 -18.15 32.81
CA SER A 62 3.11 -17.12 32.10
C SER A 62 2.22 -16.37 31.13
N GLU A 63 2.57 -15.12 30.83
CA GLU A 63 1.80 -14.29 29.87
C GLU A 63 1.71 -14.95 28.48
N GLY A 64 0.49 -15.11 27.98
CA GLY A 64 0.22 -15.74 26.70
C GLY A 64 0.10 -17.25 26.72
N TYR A 65 0.07 -17.86 27.90
CA TYR A 65 -0.08 -19.30 28.11
C TYR A 65 -1.35 -19.65 28.85
N LEU A 66 -1.75 -20.90 28.75
CA LEU A 66 -2.87 -21.47 29.51
C LEU A 66 -2.39 -22.00 30.82
N LEU A 67 -3.20 -21.84 31.87
CA LEU A 67 -2.95 -22.43 33.16
C LEU A 67 -2.82 -23.96 33.05
N ASP A 68 -1.73 -24.51 33.57
CA ASP A 68 -1.58 -25.96 33.75
C ASP A 68 -2.24 -26.39 35.07
N GLU A 69 -3.44 -26.97 34.97
CA GLU A 69 -4.19 -27.42 36.13
C GLU A 69 -3.64 -28.73 36.73
N THR A 70 -2.57 -29.29 36.15
CA THR A 70 -1.96 -30.53 36.61
C THR A 70 -1.35 -30.38 38.00
N GLU A 71 -1.63 -31.33 38.89
CA GLU A 71 -0.95 -31.43 40.16
C GLU A 71 0.24 -32.38 40.03
N TYR A 72 1.43 -31.89 40.31
CA TYR A 72 2.69 -32.63 40.21
C TYR A 72 3.07 -33.17 41.58
N ASP A 73 2.90 -34.46 41.82
CA ASP A 73 3.25 -35.13 43.07
C ASP A 73 4.75 -35.26 43.28
N LEU A 74 5.22 -34.89 44.46
CA LEU A 74 6.61 -34.98 44.90
C LEU A 74 6.71 -35.78 46.18
N ASP A 75 7.44 -36.90 46.16
CA ASP A 75 7.73 -37.71 47.35
C ASP A 75 9.12 -37.37 47.88
N MET A 76 9.14 -36.60 48.99
CA MET A 76 10.35 -36.19 49.71
C MET A 76 10.64 -37.16 50.85
N SER A 77 10.59 -38.46 50.59
CA SER A 77 10.90 -39.50 51.61
C SER A 77 12.40 -39.55 51.90
N PHE A 78 12.70 -40.07 53.12
CA PHE A 78 14.08 -40.27 53.55
C PHE A 78 14.86 -41.18 52.62
N GLU A 79 16.03 -40.74 52.17
CA GLU A 79 16.88 -41.44 51.17
C GLU A 79 18.18 -42.00 51.75
N GLY A 80 18.32 -41.99 53.14
CA GLY A 80 19.46 -42.55 53.87
C GLY A 80 20.26 -41.52 54.64
N ASP A 81 21.05 -42.03 55.63
CA ASP A 81 21.72 -41.20 56.62
C ASP A 81 22.77 -40.23 56.07
N LEU A 82 23.27 -40.48 54.87
CA LEU A 82 24.27 -39.65 54.23
C LEU A 82 23.68 -38.56 53.33
N VAL A 83 22.34 -38.58 53.09
CA VAL A 83 21.65 -37.60 52.23
C VAL A 83 21.18 -36.45 53.12
N LYS A 84 21.90 -35.33 53.07
CA LYS A 84 21.56 -34.13 53.83
C LYS A 84 20.31 -33.39 53.30
N THR A 85 20.05 -33.50 52.01
CA THR A 85 18.93 -32.82 51.34
C THR A 85 18.38 -33.71 50.23
N VAL A 86 17.11 -34.09 50.32
CA VAL A 86 16.38 -34.79 49.25
C VAL A 86 15.99 -33.76 48.21
N LYS A 87 16.34 -34.00 46.94
CA LYS A 87 16.02 -33.12 45.81
C LYS A 87 15.06 -33.79 44.85
N LYS A 88 13.94 -33.14 44.53
CA LYS A 88 12.97 -33.58 43.52
C LYS A 88 12.72 -32.45 42.56
N THR A 89 12.42 -32.79 41.32
CA THR A 89 12.11 -31.84 40.25
C THR A 89 10.82 -32.27 39.57
N ALA A 90 9.95 -31.30 39.29
CA ALA A 90 8.81 -31.45 38.40
C ALA A 90 8.99 -30.53 37.19
N THR A 91 8.40 -30.90 36.08
CA THR A 91 8.41 -30.07 34.86
C THR A 91 6.98 -29.86 34.41
N SER A 92 6.52 -28.62 34.43
CA SER A 92 5.24 -28.21 33.83
C SER A 92 5.44 -27.87 32.36
N LYS A 93 4.42 -28.08 31.56
CA LYS A 93 4.39 -27.74 30.12
C LYS A 93 3.11 -26.98 29.83
N GLU A 94 3.26 -25.71 29.63
CA GLU A 94 2.15 -24.82 29.26
C GLU A 94 1.84 -24.86 27.76
N GLN A 95 0.60 -24.58 27.44
CA GLN A 95 0.14 -24.42 26.07
C GLN A 95 -0.07 -22.94 25.77
N VAL A 96 0.47 -22.47 24.64
CA VAL A 96 0.28 -21.09 24.21
C VAL A 96 -1.19 -20.83 23.83
N ILE A 97 -1.70 -19.66 24.22
CA ILE A 97 -2.98 -19.12 23.79
C ILE A 97 -2.99 -18.95 22.28
N LYS A 98 -4.08 -19.36 21.62
CA LYS A 98 -4.21 -19.27 20.16
C LYS A 98 -5.62 -18.89 19.76
N GLN A 99 -5.71 -18.05 18.70
CA GLN A 99 -6.99 -17.73 18.07
C GLN A 99 -6.79 -17.35 16.60
N PRO A 100 -7.68 -17.76 15.66
CA PRO A 100 -7.70 -17.23 14.30
C PRO A 100 -8.26 -15.80 14.26
N PHE A 101 -7.90 -15.03 13.25
CA PHE A 101 -8.62 -13.81 12.89
C PHE A 101 -9.26 -13.97 11.51
N GLN A 102 -10.27 -13.16 11.24
CA GLN A 102 -11.02 -13.22 10.00
C GLN A 102 -11.35 -11.81 9.48
N VAL A 103 -11.47 -11.70 8.15
CA VAL A 103 -11.78 -10.46 7.47
C VAL A 103 -12.86 -10.66 6.42
N ILE A 104 -13.64 -9.61 6.16
CA ILE A 104 -14.50 -9.50 4.98
C ILE A 104 -14.02 -8.30 4.18
N LYS A 105 -13.76 -8.51 2.91
CA LYS A 105 -13.30 -7.51 1.97
C LYS A 105 -14.44 -7.07 1.07
N ALA A 106 -14.67 -5.75 0.99
CA ALA A 106 -15.72 -5.18 0.15
C ALA A 106 -15.24 -3.87 -0.50
N ALA A 107 -15.92 -3.46 -1.56
CA ALA A 107 -15.66 -2.20 -2.24
C ALA A 107 -16.32 -1.03 -1.51
N ASN A 108 -15.60 0.09 -1.37
CA ASN A 108 -16.14 1.38 -0.94
C ASN A 108 -16.56 2.18 -2.19
N ASN A 109 -17.67 1.83 -2.80
CA ASN A 109 -18.17 2.44 -4.03
C ASN A 109 -19.47 3.22 -3.85
N GLY A 110 -19.90 3.44 -2.60
CA GLY A 110 -21.10 4.18 -2.26
C GLY A 110 -22.42 3.46 -2.56
N LYS A 111 -22.37 2.17 -2.91
CA LYS A 111 -23.57 1.34 -3.08
C LYS A 111 -24.11 0.88 -1.73
N THR A 112 -25.42 0.71 -1.64
CA THR A 112 -26.10 0.18 -0.44
C THR A 112 -25.66 -1.27 -0.16
N ASP A 113 -25.55 -2.07 -1.23
CA ASP A 113 -25.01 -3.43 -1.19
C ASP A 113 -23.58 -3.37 -1.70
N ALA A 114 -22.61 -3.43 -0.78
CA ALA A 114 -21.19 -3.37 -1.12
C ALA A 114 -20.78 -4.61 -1.93
N ASP A 115 -20.04 -4.41 -3.02
CA ASP A 115 -19.48 -5.50 -3.80
C ASP A 115 -18.41 -6.22 -2.97
N LEU A 116 -18.56 -7.53 -2.77
CA LEU A 116 -17.60 -8.35 -2.06
C LEU A 116 -16.40 -8.68 -2.95
N LEU A 117 -15.19 -8.49 -2.43
CA LEU A 117 -13.96 -8.57 -3.23
C LEU A 117 -13.22 -9.88 -3.00
N LYS A 118 -13.18 -10.70 -4.06
CA LYS A 118 -12.38 -11.93 -4.13
C LYS A 118 -10.93 -11.60 -4.48
N GLY A 119 -9.99 -12.36 -3.90
CA GLY A 119 -8.58 -12.34 -4.29
C GLY A 119 -7.76 -11.24 -3.62
N ALA A 120 -8.30 -10.58 -2.61
CA ALA A 120 -7.48 -9.75 -1.73
C ALA A 120 -6.57 -10.64 -0.90
N GLY A 121 -5.26 -10.40 -0.95
CA GLY A 121 -4.23 -11.16 -0.23
C GLY A 121 -3.75 -10.41 0.99
N PHE A 122 -3.68 -11.10 2.14
CA PHE A 122 -3.25 -10.54 3.42
C PHE A 122 -2.05 -11.30 3.96
N THR A 123 -1.06 -10.55 4.42
CA THR A 123 0.14 -11.05 5.11
C THR A 123 0.20 -10.45 6.50
N ALA A 124 0.62 -11.24 7.48
CA ALA A 124 0.74 -10.79 8.86
C ALA A 124 2.17 -10.95 9.40
N TYR A 125 2.57 -10.02 10.25
CA TYR A 125 3.87 -9.99 10.91
C TYR A 125 3.69 -9.83 12.41
N LEU A 126 4.44 -10.59 13.22
CA LEU A 126 4.47 -10.37 14.66
C LEU A 126 5.06 -8.97 14.93
N GLU A 127 4.30 -8.08 15.57
CA GLU A 127 4.69 -6.68 15.76
C GLU A 127 6.05 -6.54 16.47
N SER A 128 6.30 -7.36 17.50
CA SER A 128 7.57 -7.34 18.24
C SER A 128 8.80 -7.74 17.41
N SER A 129 8.62 -8.36 16.25
CA SER A 129 9.69 -8.72 15.32
C SER A 129 9.97 -7.63 14.27
N LEU A 130 9.09 -6.62 14.15
CA LEU A 130 9.23 -5.55 13.17
C LEU A 130 10.18 -4.46 13.66
N LYS A 131 11.07 -4.02 12.78
CA LYS A 131 11.88 -2.82 13.01
C LYS A 131 11.07 -1.59 12.66
N VAL A 132 11.23 -0.52 13.45
CA VAL A 132 10.59 0.76 13.22
C VAL A 132 11.61 1.70 12.57
N ASN A 133 11.25 2.29 11.44
CA ASN A 133 12.04 3.30 10.73
C ASN A 133 12.03 4.64 11.49
N ALA A 134 12.88 5.58 11.07
CA ALA A 134 12.98 6.90 11.68
C ALA A 134 11.68 7.74 11.54
N ASP A 135 10.86 7.46 10.53
CA ASP A 135 9.56 8.09 10.28
C ASP A 135 8.39 7.43 11.02
N GLY A 136 8.67 6.37 11.80
CA GLY A 136 7.66 5.61 12.55
C GLY A 136 6.99 4.49 11.74
N SER A 137 7.31 4.31 10.47
CA SER A 137 6.83 3.19 9.67
C SER A 137 7.56 1.88 10.01
N TYR A 138 6.97 0.73 9.67
CA TYR A 138 7.62 -0.57 9.84
C TYR A 138 8.49 -0.94 8.63
N ASP A 139 9.66 -1.53 8.90
CA ASP A 139 10.51 -2.15 7.87
C ASP A 139 10.05 -3.58 7.60
N TYR A 140 9.29 -3.75 6.54
CA TYR A 140 8.80 -5.07 6.09
C TYR A 140 9.81 -5.81 5.21
N ALA A 141 10.81 -5.13 4.63
CA ALA A 141 11.76 -5.74 3.73
C ALA A 141 12.69 -6.75 4.43
N SER A 142 12.99 -6.50 5.70
CA SER A 142 13.79 -7.38 6.53
C SER A 142 12.98 -8.31 7.45
N ALA A 143 11.63 -8.18 7.44
CA ALA A 143 10.74 -8.92 8.32
C ALA A 143 10.33 -10.28 7.75
N THR A 144 10.08 -11.24 8.64
CA THR A 144 9.56 -12.56 8.26
C THR A 144 8.08 -12.62 8.58
N PRO A 145 7.21 -12.82 7.57
CA PRO A 145 5.78 -12.98 7.80
C PRO A 145 5.47 -14.31 8.48
N VAL A 146 4.37 -14.35 9.23
CA VAL A 146 3.89 -15.59 9.87
C VAL A 146 3.04 -16.41 8.88
N ALA A 147 3.00 -17.72 9.08
CA ALA A 147 2.09 -18.59 8.32
C ALA A 147 0.63 -18.27 8.69
N LEU A 148 -0.23 -18.12 7.68
CA LEU A 148 -1.66 -17.83 7.84
C LEU A 148 -2.56 -18.98 7.39
N THR A 149 -2.04 -19.96 6.66
CA THR A 149 -2.81 -21.07 6.11
C THR A 149 -2.30 -22.41 6.63
N VAL A 150 -3.14 -23.43 6.56
CA VAL A 150 -2.82 -24.80 7.03
C VAL A 150 -1.63 -25.42 6.26
N ASP A 151 -1.45 -25.05 4.99
CA ASP A 151 -0.33 -25.49 4.15
C ASP A 151 0.94 -24.64 4.35
N GLY A 152 0.94 -23.76 5.38
CA GLY A 152 2.11 -22.97 5.77
C GLY A 152 2.38 -21.73 4.93
N LYS A 153 1.44 -21.32 4.06
CA LYS A 153 1.58 -20.08 3.30
C LYS A 153 1.44 -18.86 4.21
N THR A 154 2.21 -17.84 3.92
CA THR A 154 2.25 -16.58 4.67
C THR A 154 1.21 -15.57 4.19
N GLU A 155 0.57 -15.82 3.05
CA GLU A 155 -0.49 -14.98 2.50
C GLU A 155 -1.79 -15.78 2.41
N MET A 156 -2.89 -15.20 2.93
CA MET A 156 -4.24 -15.74 2.81
C MET A 156 -5.07 -14.86 1.87
N PHE A 157 -5.96 -15.47 1.09
CA PHE A 157 -6.76 -14.77 0.09
C PHE A 157 -8.25 -14.83 0.39
N THR A 158 -8.96 -13.74 0.05
CA THR A 158 -10.41 -13.70 0.16
C THR A 158 -11.08 -14.57 -0.92
N ASP A 159 -12.13 -15.25 -0.54
CA ASP A 159 -12.98 -16.07 -1.41
C ASP A 159 -14.01 -15.22 -2.19
N ALA A 160 -14.94 -15.89 -2.90
CA ALA A 160 -16.00 -15.22 -3.65
C ALA A 160 -16.99 -14.41 -2.78
N LYS A 161 -16.98 -14.63 -1.47
CA LYS A 161 -17.77 -13.86 -0.49
C LYS A 161 -16.93 -12.76 0.19
N GLY A 162 -15.76 -12.46 -0.34
CA GLY A 162 -14.82 -11.51 0.24
C GLY A 162 -14.24 -11.97 1.59
N TYR A 163 -14.39 -13.24 1.95
CA TYR A 163 -14.03 -13.77 3.26
C TYR A 163 -12.65 -14.43 3.24
N ALA A 164 -11.84 -14.14 4.26
CA ALA A 164 -10.62 -14.87 4.58
C ALA A 164 -10.48 -15.07 6.08
N CYS A 165 -9.90 -16.21 6.48
CA CYS A 165 -9.65 -16.57 7.87
C CYS A 165 -8.26 -17.18 7.99
N SER A 166 -7.51 -16.78 9.02
CA SER A 166 -6.20 -17.34 9.32
C SER A 166 -6.32 -18.69 10.04
N ILE A 167 -5.20 -19.42 10.14
CA ILE A 167 -5.05 -20.45 11.18
C ILE A 167 -5.04 -19.79 12.57
N ALA A 168 -5.16 -20.58 13.62
CA ALA A 168 -5.05 -20.09 14.98
C ALA A 168 -3.61 -19.58 15.23
N LEU A 169 -3.46 -18.26 15.31
CA LEU A 169 -2.19 -17.60 15.61
C LEU A 169 -1.90 -17.61 17.10
N PRO A 170 -0.64 -17.76 17.51
CA PRO A 170 -0.22 -17.68 18.92
C PRO A 170 -0.49 -16.29 19.53
N TYR A 171 -0.49 -16.24 20.86
CA TYR A 171 -0.53 -15.00 21.62
C TYR A 171 0.45 -13.95 21.06
N GLY A 172 -0.02 -12.71 20.98
CA GLY A 172 0.76 -11.57 20.51
C GLY A 172 -0.06 -10.59 19.67
N THR A 173 0.57 -9.47 19.32
CA THR A 173 0.01 -8.48 18.41
C THR A 173 0.65 -8.64 17.02
N TYR A 174 -0.17 -8.67 16.01
CA TYR A 174 0.23 -8.82 14.60
C TYR A 174 -0.14 -7.58 13.82
N VAL A 175 0.76 -7.12 12.96
CA VAL A 175 0.47 -6.11 11.93
C VAL A 175 0.08 -6.86 10.66
N VAL A 176 -1.13 -6.60 10.18
CA VAL A 176 -1.69 -7.24 8.98
C VAL A 176 -1.71 -6.23 7.85
N ARG A 177 -1.20 -6.66 6.69
CA ARG A 177 -1.13 -5.86 5.46
C ARG A 177 -1.92 -6.52 4.35
N GLU A 178 -2.55 -5.72 3.53
CA GLU A 178 -3.01 -6.15 2.22
C GLU A 178 -1.83 -6.12 1.24
N THR A 179 -1.34 -7.30 0.85
CA THR A 179 -0.17 -7.47 -0.02
C THR A 179 -0.55 -7.74 -1.47
N THR A 180 -1.74 -8.27 -1.70
CA THR A 180 -2.34 -8.41 -3.03
C THR A 180 -3.70 -7.69 -3.04
N THR A 181 -3.79 -6.63 -3.84
CA THR A 181 -5.03 -5.85 -3.96
C THR A 181 -5.82 -6.31 -5.18
N PRO A 182 -7.15 -6.48 -5.09
CA PRO A 182 -7.99 -6.79 -6.25
C PRO A 182 -7.84 -5.71 -7.33
N HIS A 183 -7.96 -6.14 -8.60
CA HIS A 183 -7.85 -5.24 -9.76
C HIS A 183 -8.82 -4.06 -9.64
N ASN A 184 -8.33 -2.86 -9.95
CA ASN A 184 -9.07 -1.60 -9.89
C ASN A 184 -9.45 -1.10 -8.49
N TYR A 185 -8.76 -1.58 -7.47
CA TYR A 185 -8.92 -1.08 -6.10
C TYR A 185 -7.58 -0.60 -5.53
N THR A 186 -7.64 0.16 -4.45
CA THR A 186 -6.48 0.58 -3.66
C THR A 186 -6.49 -0.16 -2.32
N PRO A 187 -5.33 -0.61 -1.81
CA PRO A 187 -5.27 -1.38 -0.58
C PRO A 187 -5.75 -0.56 0.62
N VAL A 188 -6.23 -1.26 1.65
CA VAL A 188 -6.47 -0.65 2.97
C VAL A 188 -5.15 -0.41 3.69
N ASP A 189 -5.17 0.52 4.64
CA ASP A 189 -4.05 0.74 5.55
C ASP A 189 -3.77 -0.52 6.40
N ASP A 190 -2.51 -0.68 6.80
CA ASP A 190 -2.09 -1.73 7.72
C ASP A 190 -2.90 -1.64 9.03
N PHE A 191 -3.32 -2.78 9.57
CA PHE A 191 -4.09 -2.84 10.81
C PHE A 191 -3.53 -3.88 11.78
N LYS A 192 -3.86 -3.73 13.06
CA LYS A 192 -3.39 -4.63 14.11
C LYS A 192 -4.44 -5.64 14.52
N VAL A 193 -3.97 -6.86 14.78
CA VAL A 193 -4.73 -7.97 15.36
C VAL A 193 -4.02 -8.43 16.60
N THR A 194 -4.69 -8.39 17.75
CA THR A 194 -4.12 -8.88 19.03
C THR A 194 -4.80 -10.20 19.42
N ILE A 195 -4.01 -11.23 19.63
CA ILE A 195 -4.42 -12.53 20.14
C ILE A 195 -4.13 -12.57 21.62
N SER A 196 -5.16 -12.54 22.46
CA SER A 196 -5.08 -12.54 23.92
C SER A 196 -6.00 -13.54 24.60
N GLU A 197 -6.85 -14.23 23.83
CA GLU A 197 -7.80 -15.21 24.31
C GLU A 197 -7.61 -16.55 23.60
N ASN A 198 -7.87 -17.65 24.31
CA ASN A 198 -7.69 -18.98 23.74
C ASN A 198 -8.98 -19.53 23.13
N HIS A 199 -9.14 -19.32 21.84
CA HIS A 199 -10.24 -19.86 21.03
C HIS A 199 -9.70 -20.44 19.72
N PRO A 200 -8.95 -21.56 19.76
CA PRO A 200 -8.23 -22.07 18.58
C PRO A 200 -9.14 -22.47 17.41
N ASN A 201 -10.43 -22.71 17.66
CA ASN A 201 -11.43 -23.11 16.67
C ASN A 201 -12.49 -22.03 16.39
N GLU A 202 -12.40 -20.88 17.06
CA GLU A 202 -13.35 -19.78 16.94
C GLU A 202 -12.60 -18.49 16.57
N PRO A 203 -12.74 -18.00 15.33
CA PRO A 203 -12.06 -16.78 14.93
C PRO A 203 -12.61 -15.56 15.69
N GLN A 204 -11.79 -14.53 15.84
CA GLN A 204 -12.22 -13.23 16.36
C GLN A 204 -13.40 -12.69 15.54
N ILE A 205 -14.12 -11.71 16.08
CA ILE A 205 -15.14 -10.96 15.34
C ILE A 205 -14.52 -10.45 14.02
N TRP A 206 -15.23 -10.66 12.93
CA TRP A 206 -14.79 -10.27 11.60
C TRP A 206 -14.58 -8.75 11.47
N ARG A 207 -13.55 -8.40 10.72
CA ARG A 207 -13.29 -7.01 10.33
C ARG A 207 -13.77 -6.80 8.91
N VAL A 208 -14.60 -5.78 8.71
CA VAL A 208 -14.99 -5.35 7.36
C VAL A 208 -13.95 -4.35 6.87
N LEU A 209 -13.29 -4.69 5.77
CA LEU A 209 -12.25 -3.88 5.13
C LEU A 209 -12.77 -3.37 3.80
N LEU A 210 -12.75 -2.04 3.61
CA LEU A 210 -13.34 -1.37 2.46
C LEU A 210 -12.25 -0.78 1.57
N ASP A 211 -12.09 -1.32 0.36
CA ASP A 211 -11.20 -0.74 -0.66
C ASP A 211 -11.87 0.37 -1.43
N LYS A 212 -11.12 1.43 -1.69
CA LYS A 212 -11.53 2.46 -2.63
C LYS A 212 -11.31 1.98 -4.06
N GLU A 213 -12.23 2.33 -4.96
CA GLU A 213 -12.00 2.16 -6.39
C GLU A 213 -10.79 2.98 -6.82
N PHE A 214 -10.01 2.43 -7.76
CA PHE A 214 -8.90 3.15 -8.36
C PHE A 214 -9.41 4.40 -9.09
N GLU A 215 -8.74 5.50 -8.89
CA GLU A 215 -9.01 6.77 -9.57
C GLU A 215 -7.69 7.52 -9.77
N ALA A 216 -7.59 8.30 -10.84
CA ALA A 216 -6.38 9.04 -11.16
C ALA A 216 -6.69 10.41 -11.75
N LYS A 217 -5.82 11.39 -11.50
CA LYS A 217 -5.80 12.65 -12.26
C LYS A 217 -5.20 12.40 -13.64
N LEU A 218 -5.70 13.11 -14.64
CA LEU A 218 -5.12 13.13 -15.97
C LEU A 218 -4.26 14.38 -16.12
N LYS A 219 -3.00 14.19 -16.55
CA LYS A 219 -2.12 15.27 -17.00
C LYS A 219 -1.97 15.17 -18.51
N ILE A 220 -2.29 16.25 -19.23
CA ILE A 220 -2.10 16.38 -20.66
C ILE A 220 -0.90 17.28 -20.92
N ILE A 221 0.08 16.78 -21.66
CA ILE A 221 1.31 17.48 -22.01
C ILE A 221 1.24 17.79 -23.51
N LYS A 222 1.34 19.07 -23.86
CA LYS A 222 1.46 19.51 -25.26
C LYS A 222 2.87 19.27 -25.77
N ALA A 223 3.00 18.68 -26.95
CA ALA A 223 4.27 18.48 -27.63
C ALA A 223 4.21 18.90 -29.08
N ASP A 224 5.33 19.31 -29.61
CA ASP A 224 5.57 19.55 -31.03
C ASP A 224 5.87 18.21 -31.72
N ASP A 225 5.17 17.89 -32.80
CA ASP A 225 5.27 16.61 -33.50
C ASP A 225 6.57 16.41 -34.28
N GLU A 226 7.29 17.50 -34.61
CA GLU A 226 8.57 17.44 -35.31
C GLU A 226 9.75 17.33 -34.34
N THR A 227 9.75 18.16 -33.31
CA THR A 227 10.86 18.25 -32.36
C THR A 227 10.70 17.33 -31.14
N LYS A 228 9.48 16.85 -30.89
CA LYS A 228 9.08 16.09 -29.70
C LYS A 228 9.29 16.83 -28.37
N GLN A 229 9.51 18.13 -28.42
CA GLN A 229 9.65 18.99 -27.25
C GLN A 229 8.28 19.47 -26.77
N SER A 230 8.19 19.77 -25.46
CA SER A 230 6.99 20.37 -24.89
C SER A 230 6.73 21.75 -25.47
N VAL A 231 5.48 22.03 -25.84
CA VAL A 231 5.02 23.33 -26.30
C VAL A 231 4.67 24.19 -25.09
N LEU A 232 5.55 25.11 -24.72
CA LEU A 232 5.42 25.96 -23.50
C LEU A 232 4.48 27.14 -23.74
N LEU A 233 3.25 26.86 -24.18
CA LEU A 233 2.21 27.85 -24.44
C LEU A 233 0.94 27.54 -23.65
N ALA A 234 0.39 28.59 -23.03
CA ALA A 234 -0.87 28.50 -22.29
C ALA A 234 -2.09 28.54 -23.22
N ASN A 235 -3.26 28.25 -22.63
CA ASN A 235 -4.59 28.43 -23.24
C ASN A 235 -4.92 27.48 -24.39
N THR A 236 -4.18 26.38 -24.57
CA THR A 236 -4.69 25.27 -25.40
C THR A 236 -5.87 24.64 -24.70
N GLU A 237 -7.03 24.58 -25.36
CA GLU A 237 -8.27 24.10 -24.78
C GLU A 237 -8.50 22.63 -25.13
N PHE A 238 -8.84 21.84 -24.10
CA PHE A 238 -9.20 20.43 -24.22
C PHE A 238 -10.56 20.13 -23.62
N LYS A 239 -11.24 19.14 -24.19
CA LYS A 239 -12.40 18.45 -23.61
C LYS A 239 -12.08 16.99 -23.43
N ILE A 240 -12.66 16.39 -22.42
CA ILE A 240 -12.52 14.96 -22.11
C ILE A 240 -13.88 14.31 -22.29
N TYR A 241 -13.95 13.29 -23.13
CA TYR A 241 -15.18 12.53 -23.36
C TYR A 241 -15.07 11.16 -22.71
N ASP A 242 -16.01 10.82 -21.85
CA ASP A 242 -16.14 9.51 -21.21
C ASP A 242 -16.84 8.57 -22.19
N LEU A 243 -16.09 7.63 -22.75
CA LEU A 243 -16.58 6.68 -23.76
C LEU A 243 -17.55 5.65 -23.16
N ASP A 244 -17.37 5.29 -21.90
CA ASP A 244 -18.20 4.29 -21.23
C ASP A 244 -19.56 4.86 -20.79
N ARG A 245 -19.60 6.17 -20.48
CA ARG A 245 -20.82 6.87 -20.05
C ARG A 245 -21.41 7.79 -21.12
N GLU A 246 -20.79 7.84 -22.29
CA GLU A 246 -21.21 8.60 -23.49
C GLU A 246 -21.48 10.08 -23.20
N LYS A 247 -20.59 10.74 -22.41
CA LYS A 247 -20.73 12.15 -22.04
C LYS A 247 -19.41 12.85 -21.83
N TYR A 248 -19.41 14.17 -21.97
CA TYR A 248 -18.24 14.97 -21.58
C TYR A 248 -18.08 15.01 -20.06
N VAL A 249 -16.81 14.96 -19.64
CA VAL A 249 -16.43 15.07 -18.23
C VAL A 249 -16.55 16.53 -17.81
N GLU A 250 -17.43 16.79 -16.86
CA GLU A 250 -17.52 18.06 -16.15
C GLU A 250 -17.04 17.88 -14.71
N GLN A 251 -16.13 18.75 -14.26
CA GLN A 251 -15.60 18.70 -12.91
C GLN A 251 -15.93 19.98 -12.15
N VAL A 252 -16.14 19.85 -10.86
CA VAL A 252 -16.48 20.98 -9.99
C VAL A 252 -15.37 21.14 -8.95
N THR A 253 -14.83 22.35 -8.85
CA THR A 253 -13.98 22.77 -7.74
C THR A 253 -14.77 23.69 -6.83
N THR A 254 -14.58 23.56 -5.52
CA THR A 254 -15.34 24.31 -4.51
C THR A 254 -14.54 25.43 -3.87
N TYR A 255 -13.23 25.42 -4.00
CA TYR A 255 -12.32 26.41 -3.41
C TYR A 255 -11.44 27.07 -4.49
N PRO A 256 -11.15 28.37 -4.43
CA PRO A 256 -11.67 29.39 -3.50
C PRO A 256 -13.13 29.78 -3.77
N VAL A 257 -13.65 29.47 -4.96
CA VAL A 257 -15.03 29.71 -5.40
C VAL A 257 -15.49 28.48 -6.17
N THR A 258 -16.76 28.14 -6.04
CA THR A 258 -17.35 27.03 -6.81
C THR A 258 -17.26 27.34 -8.31
N LYS A 259 -16.57 26.46 -9.04
CA LYS A 259 -16.40 26.56 -10.50
C LYS A 259 -16.67 25.21 -11.16
N VAL A 260 -17.48 25.25 -12.24
CA VAL A 260 -17.71 24.09 -13.10
C VAL A 260 -16.75 24.16 -14.29
N HIS A 261 -15.94 23.12 -14.46
CA HIS A 261 -14.99 22.97 -15.54
C HIS A 261 -15.61 22.07 -16.63
N LYS A 262 -15.93 22.63 -17.77
CA LYS A 262 -16.42 21.91 -18.97
C LYS A 262 -15.34 21.76 -20.03
N SER A 263 -14.28 22.53 -19.89
CA SER A 263 -13.07 22.52 -20.69
C SER A 263 -11.87 22.74 -19.78
N TYR A 264 -10.70 22.31 -20.22
CA TYR A 264 -9.45 22.33 -19.48
C TYR A 264 -8.37 23.00 -20.33
N PHE A 265 -7.54 23.83 -19.73
CA PHE A 265 -6.59 24.69 -20.44
C PHE A 265 -5.16 24.42 -19.98
N THR A 266 -4.22 24.40 -20.92
CA THR A 266 -2.79 24.37 -20.58
C THR A 266 -2.36 25.66 -19.91
N ASP A 267 -1.38 25.54 -19.02
CA ASP A 267 -0.66 26.67 -18.46
C ASP A 267 0.58 27.06 -19.29
N ALA A 268 1.37 28.03 -18.83
CA ALA A 268 2.59 28.46 -19.48
C ALA A 268 3.71 27.41 -19.53
N SER A 269 3.57 26.32 -18.80
CA SER A 269 4.47 25.15 -18.83
C SER A 269 4.09 24.14 -19.90
N GLY A 270 3.02 24.41 -20.68
CA GLY A 270 2.57 23.57 -21.80
C GLY A 270 1.86 22.28 -21.38
N TYR A 271 1.36 22.21 -20.13
CA TYR A 271 0.54 21.09 -19.69
C TYR A 271 -0.67 21.56 -18.88
N LEU A 272 -1.59 20.66 -18.66
CA LEU A 272 -2.68 20.82 -17.70
C LEU A 272 -2.78 19.56 -16.84
N ILE A 273 -3.30 19.71 -15.64
CA ILE A 273 -3.71 18.59 -14.77
C ILE A 273 -5.19 18.82 -14.43
N LEU A 274 -6.00 17.78 -14.61
CA LEU A 274 -7.41 17.86 -14.23
C LEU A 274 -7.55 18.15 -12.72
N PRO A 275 -8.48 19.03 -12.31
CA PRO A 275 -8.63 19.40 -10.91
C PRO A 275 -9.03 18.23 -10.02
N ASN A 276 -9.87 17.30 -10.51
CA ASN A 276 -10.34 16.12 -9.78
C ASN A 276 -9.93 14.84 -10.51
N ASN A 277 -9.98 13.71 -9.79
CA ASN A 277 -9.71 12.40 -10.34
C ASN A 277 -10.77 11.99 -11.37
N LEU A 278 -10.34 11.23 -12.37
CA LEU A 278 -11.18 10.43 -13.23
C LEU A 278 -11.40 9.06 -12.59
N LYS A 279 -12.61 8.55 -12.69
CA LYS A 279 -12.95 7.19 -12.30
C LYS A 279 -12.43 6.19 -13.34
N ILE A 280 -12.43 4.92 -12.98
CA ILE A 280 -12.16 3.81 -13.91
C ILE A 280 -13.02 3.96 -15.15
N GLY A 281 -12.42 3.85 -16.32
CA GLY A 281 -13.11 3.97 -17.60
C GLY A 281 -12.19 4.29 -18.77
N HIS A 282 -12.80 4.36 -19.96
CA HIS A 282 -12.14 4.76 -21.20
C HIS A 282 -12.49 6.20 -21.52
N TYR A 283 -11.49 6.99 -21.82
CA TYR A 283 -11.65 8.42 -22.08
C TYR A 283 -10.98 8.81 -23.37
N ARG A 284 -11.57 9.77 -24.05
CA ARG A 284 -11.05 10.40 -25.24
C ARG A 284 -10.72 11.86 -24.96
N ILE A 285 -9.49 12.25 -25.30
CA ILE A 285 -9.01 13.62 -25.20
C ILE A 285 -9.23 14.30 -26.55
N GLU A 286 -9.89 15.44 -26.54
CA GLU A 286 -10.21 16.24 -27.72
C GLU A 286 -9.61 17.63 -27.57
N GLU A 287 -8.82 18.08 -28.55
CA GLU A 287 -8.35 19.45 -28.63
C GLU A 287 -9.44 20.34 -29.26
N VAL A 288 -9.78 21.43 -28.57
CA VAL A 288 -10.78 22.41 -29.05
C VAL A 288 -10.11 23.59 -29.72
N THR A 289 -9.00 24.07 -29.17
CA THR A 289 -8.17 25.14 -29.75
C THR A 289 -6.70 24.74 -29.66
N ALA A 290 -5.97 24.94 -30.78
CA ALA A 290 -4.53 24.71 -30.80
C ALA A 290 -3.75 25.89 -30.21
N PRO A 291 -2.50 25.69 -29.80
CA PRO A 291 -1.60 26.79 -29.42
C PRO A 291 -1.30 27.69 -30.65
N ASP A 292 -0.97 28.96 -30.38
CA ASP A 292 -0.55 29.88 -31.46
C ASP A 292 0.66 29.33 -32.21
N GLY A 293 0.57 29.35 -33.55
CA GLY A 293 1.60 28.82 -34.45
C GLY A 293 1.49 27.33 -34.75
N TYR A 294 0.46 26.65 -34.25
CA TYR A 294 0.20 25.24 -34.51
C TYR A 294 -1.14 24.98 -35.19
N THR A 295 -1.24 23.89 -35.93
CA THR A 295 -2.50 23.42 -36.49
C THR A 295 -3.29 22.64 -35.45
N LEU A 296 -4.61 22.78 -35.45
CA LEU A 296 -5.50 21.96 -34.64
C LEU A 296 -5.33 20.47 -35.01
N ASN A 297 -5.03 19.65 -34.00
CA ASN A 297 -4.99 18.21 -34.20
C ASN A 297 -6.39 17.62 -33.99
N GLN A 298 -7.00 17.19 -35.08
CA GLN A 298 -8.35 16.58 -35.08
C GLN A 298 -8.35 15.09 -34.70
N ASN A 299 -7.18 14.48 -34.51
CA ASN A 299 -7.08 13.12 -34.04
C ASN A 299 -7.28 13.09 -32.50
N TYR A 300 -8.03 12.14 -32.07
CA TYR A 300 -8.26 11.94 -30.64
C TYR A 300 -7.14 11.11 -30.01
N VAL A 301 -6.83 11.40 -28.75
CA VAL A 301 -5.99 10.54 -27.92
C VAL A 301 -6.90 9.81 -26.94
N GLU A 302 -6.90 8.48 -26.98
CA GLU A 302 -7.66 7.65 -26.05
C GLU A 302 -6.76 7.18 -24.92
N ILE A 303 -7.30 7.19 -23.71
CA ILE A 303 -6.64 6.72 -22.50
C ILE A 303 -7.57 5.79 -21.74
N GLN A 304 -6.98 4.86 -21.03
CA GLN A 304 -7.68 4.03 -20.05
C GLN A 304 -7.26 4.44 -18.63
N VAL A 305 -8.23 4.60 -17.75
CA VAL A 305 -8.00 4.81 -16.32
C VAL A 305 -8.32 3.51 -15.63
N ASP A 306 -7.29 2.76 -15.25
CA ASP A 306 -7.37 1.57 -14.42
C ASP A 306 -6.04 1.34 -13.67
N SER A 307 -6.01 0.41 -12.73
CA SER A 307 -4.83 0.13 -11.90
C SER A 307 -3.65 -0.50 -12.67
N ASN A 308 -3.83 -0.95 -13.92
CA ASN A 308 -2.77 -1.48 -14.79
C ASN A 308 -2.19 -0.42 -15.72
N THR A 309 -2.87 0.70 -15.88
CA THR A 309 -2.35 1.82 -16.68
C THR A 309 -1.12 2.42 -15.99
N ALA A 310 -0.09 2.74 -16.78
CA ALA A 310 1.10 3.37 -16.23
C ALA A 310 0.75 4.72 -15.59
N TYR A 311 1.12 4.91 -14.35
CA TYR A 311 0.91 6.15 -13.60
C TYR A 311 2.13 6.47 -12.75
N ARG A 312 2.18 7.71 -12.26
CA ARG A 312 3.09 8.13 -11.21
C ARG A 312 2.32 8.66 -10.01
N THR A 313 2.91 8.59 -8.85
CA THR A 313 2.37 9.23 -7.64
C THR A 313 3.13 10.52 -7.39
N ASP A 314 2.41 11.62 -7.23
CA ASP A 314 3.01 12.91 -6.86
C ASP A 314 3.49 12.84 -5.41
N SER A 315 4.75 13.20 -5.17
CA SER A 315 5.40 13.08 -3.85
C SER A 315 4.87 14.07 -2.80
N VAL A 316 4.18 15.12 -3.22
CA VAL A 316 3.66 16.17 -2.33
C VAL A 316 2.19 15.99 -2.04
N SER A 317 1.38 15.83 -3.10
CA SER A 317 -0.08 15.69 -2.98
C SER A 317 -0.55 14.25 -2.80
N ASN A 318 0.33 13.28 -3.05
CA ASN A 318 0.03 11.85 -3.10
C ASN A 318 -1.02 11.47 -4.17
N ASP A 319 -1.25 12.37 -5.14
CA ASP A 319 -2.17 12.12 -6.24
C ASP A 319 -1.59 11.05 -7.20
N VAL A 320 -2.45 10.15 -7.65
CA VAL A 320 -2.15 9.22 -8.75
C VAL A 320 -2.38 9.98 -10.07
N ILE A 321 -1.35 10.05 -10.92
CA ILE A 321 -1.38 10.84 -12.17
C ILE A 321 -1.07 9.94 -13.36
N ILE A 322 -2.01 9.88 -14.31
CA ILE A 322 -1.82 9.30 -15.65
C ILE A 322 -1.43 10.45 -16.58
N GLU A 323 -0.37 10.27 -17.38
CA GLU A 323 0.12 11.27 -18.32
C GLU A 323 -0.25 10.89 -19.76
N ALA A 324 -0.77 11.86 -20.52
CA ALA A 324 -1.02 11.75 -21.95
C ALA A 324 -0.28 12.85 -22.71
N VAL A 325 0.39 12.50 -23.80
CA VAL A 325 1.06 13.47 -24.69
C VAL A 325 0.14 13.73 -25.88
N TYR A 326 -0.09 15.00 -26.17
CA TYR A 326 -0.90 15.45 -27.28
C TYR A 326 -0.07 16.32 -28.22
N GLU A 327 0.17 15.84 -29.45
CA GLU A 327 1.09 16.44 -30.40
C GLU A 327 0.36 17.33 -31.40
N ASN A 328 0.96 18.49 -31.76
CA ASN A 328 0.50 19.35 -32.85
C ASN A 328 1.62 19.63 -33.82
N HIS A 329 1.22 19.86 -35.08
CA HIS A 329 2.13 20.22 -36.18
C HIS A 329 2.30 21.74 -36.27
N PRO A 330 3.53 22.27 -36.31
CA PRO A 330 3.76 23.71 -36.43
C PRO A 330 3.28 24.20 -37.80
N VAL A 331 2.63 25.38 -37.84
CA VAL A 331 2.20 26.03 -39.07
C VAL A 331 3.42 26.53 -39.83
N LYS A 332 3.52 26.16 -41.10
CA LYS A 332 4.58 26.61 -42.00
C LYS A 332 4.04 27.49 -43.11
N GLY A 333 4.79 28.48 -43.48
CA GLY A 333 4.49 29.35 -44.65
C GLY A 333 5.10 28.79 -45.93
N GLU A 334 4.41 29.00 -47.03
CA GLU A 334 4.95 28.79 -48.36
C GLU A 334 5.14 30.15 -49.06
N LEU A 335 6.29 30.35 -49.67
CA LEU A 335 6.59 31.52 -50.45
C LEU A 335 6.80 31.13 -51.89
N THR A 336 5.95 31.64 -52.74
CA THR A 336 6.09 31.50 -54.23
C THR A 336 6.49 32.85 -54.84
N ILE A 337 7.53 32.85 -55.65
CA ILE A 337 7.95 34.02 -56.42
C ILE A 337 7.79 33.71 -57.89
N GLN A 338 7.05 34.53 -58.59
CA GLN A 338 6.96 34.53 -60.10
C GLN A 338 7.85 35.63 -60.64
N LYS A 339 8.75 35.28 -61.53
CA LYS A 339 9.64 36.21 -62.20
C LYS A 339 9.24 36.37 -63.62
N ASP A 340 8.79 37.58 -64.03
CA ASP A 340 8.52 37.94 -65.33
C ASP A 340 9.50 39.07 -65.81
N GLY A 341 9.75 39.14 -67.08
CA GLY A 341 10.60 40.16 -67.65
C GLY A 341 10.33 40.37 -69.14
N GLU A 342 10.89 41.42 -69.72
CA GLU A 342 10.76 41.73 -71.13
C GLU A 342 11.69 40.83 -71.94
N VAL A 343 11.11 40.09 -72.83
CA VAL A 343 11.83 39.21 -73.79
C VAL A 343 11.69 39.79 -75.17
N LEU A 344 12.81 39.98 -75.85
CA LEU A 344 12.87 40.50 -77.20
C LEU A 344 12.25 39.52 -78.17
N LYS A 345 11.21 39.95 -78.90
CA LYS A 345 10.45 39.16 -79.86
C LYS A 345 10.69 39.53 -81.36
N GLY A 346 11.06 40.75 -81.60
CA GLY A 346 11.21 41.22 -82.99
C GLY A 346 12.33 42.24 -83.12
N PHE A 347 12.88 42.29 -84.31
CA PHE A 347 13.91 43.24 -84.78
C PHE A 347 13.34 43.99 -85.99
N GLY A 348 12.42 44.97 -85.75
CA GLY A 348 11.92 45.88 -86.79
C GLY A 348 12.70 47.19 -86.79
N GLU A 349 12.03 48.32 -87.14
CA GLU A 349 12.61 49.67 -86.97
C GLU A 349 12.88 49.99 -85.51
N ASP A 350 12.09 49.35 -84.63
CA ASP A 350 12.27 49.40 -83.18
C ASP A 350 12.32 47.97 -82.59
N PHE A 351 12.91 47.82 -81.39
CA PHE A 351 12.92 46.52 -80.62
C PHE A 351 11.56 46.29 -80.00
N GLU A 352 10.97 45.14 -80.23
CA GLU A 352 9.69 44.71 -79.68
C GLU A 352 9.92 43.77 -78.56
N TYR A 353 9.36 44.06 -77.34
CA TYR A 353 9.45 43.28 -76.16
C TYR A 353 8.08 42.81 -75.68
N GLU A 354 8.01 41.56 -75.28
CA GLU A 354 6.85 40.99 -74.60
C GLU A 354 7.23 40.53 -73.20
N LYS A 355 6.26 40.65 -72.25
CA LYS A 355 6.45 40.12 -70.92
C LYS A 355 6.26 38.63 -70.93
N GLU A 356 7.27 37.90 -70.56
CA GLU A 356 7.24 36.44 -70.36
C GLU A 356 7.89 36.05 -69.04
N SER A 357 7.51 34.83 -68.61
CA SER A 357 8.10 34.25 -67.41
C SER A 357 9.57 33.89 -67.64
N LEU A 358 10.46 34.35 -66.73
CA LEU A 358 11.90 34.21 -66.89
C LEU A 358 12.42 33.04 -66.01
N LYS A 359 13.09 32.09 -66.66
CA LYS A 359 13.73 30.95 -66.05
C LYS A 359 15.15 31.33 -65.58
N GLY A 360 15.57 30.74 -64.43
CA GLY A 360 16.97 30.76 -63.93
C GLY A 360 17.31 31.91 -63.00
N ALA A 361 16.33 32.74 -62.62
CA ALA A 361 16.56 33.72 -61.53
C ALA A 361 16.74 33.00 -60.20
N GLN A 362 17.72 33.47 -59.44
CA GLN A 362 17.99 32.98 -58.08
C GLN A 362 17.58 34.04 -57.06
N PHE A 363 16.97 33.58 -55.98
CA PHE A 363 16.53 34.44 -54.88
C PHE A 363 17.05 33.92 -53.56
N ASN A 364 17.49 34.79 -52.67
CA ASN A 364 17.79 34.48 -51.29
C ASN A 364 16.60 34.82 -50.40
N VAL A 365 16.21 33.92 -49.52
CA VAL A 365 15.18 34.14 -48.50
C VAL A 365 15.89 34.32 -47.17
N CYS A 366 15.82 35.54 -46.60
CA CYS A 366 16.49 35.92 -45.37
C CYS A 366 15.46 36.35 -44.31
N LEU A 367 15.73 36.02 -43.02
CA LEU A 367 14.92 36.48 -41.88
C LEU A 367 15.19 37.98 -41.63
N LEU A 368 14.16 38.82 -41.76
CA LEU A 368 14.26 40.27 -41.63
C LEU A 368 14.68 40.74 -40.21
N TYR A 369 14.41 39.95 -39.22
CA TYR A 369 14.64 40.33 -37.79
C TYR A 369 15.93 39.77 -37.17
N THR A 370 16.68 38.93 -37.87
CA THR A 370 17.91 38.33 -37.39
C THR A 370 19.17 38.85 -38.04
N SER A 371 19.04 39.63 -39.15
CA SER A 371 20.16 40.26 -39.82
C SER A 371 20.18 41.78 -39.58
N PRO A 372 21.19 42.34 -38.90
CA PRO A 372 21.32 43.78 -38.71
C PRO A 372 21.73 44.53 -39.98
N SER A 373 22.03 43.84 -41.10
CA SER A 373 22.43 44.48 -42.36
C SER A 373 22.02 43.68 -43.56
N PRO A 374 21.52 44.34 -44.64
CA PRO A 374 21.22 43.67 -45.94
C PRO A 374 22.46 43.06 -46.63
N ARG A 375 23.67 43.21 -46.06
CA ARG A 375 24.91 42.64 -46.63
C ARG A 375 25.19 41.21 -46.20
N ASP A 376 24.47 40.70 -45.22
CA ASP A 376 24.70 39.37 -44.66
C ASP A 376 23.89 38.28 -45.40
N CYS A 377 23.19 38.66 -46.45
CA CYS A 377 22.46 37.73 -47.36
C CYS A 377 23.23 37.38 -48.63
N SER A 378 24.55 37.55 -48.67
CA SER A 378 25.41 37.21 -49.81
C SER A 378 25.98 35.80 -49.71
#